data_61e2ae47f94463b4691c628413127bf4
#
_entry.id   61e2ae47f94463b4691c628413127bf4
#
_cell.length_a   1.000
_cell.length_b   1.000
_cell.length_c   1.000
_cell.angle_alpha   90.00
_cell.angle_beta   90.00
_cell.angle_gamma   90.00
#
_symmetry.space_group_name_H-M   'P 1'
#
loop_
_entity.id
_entity.type
_entity.pdbx_description
1 polymer ?
#
loop_
_entity_poly.entity_id
_entity_poly.type
_entity_poly.pdbx_seq_one_letter_code
_entity_poly.pdbx_strand_id
1 'polypeptide(L)'
;MLIAGLLAVAAGAIPFLSSTIASDEDENLMTHTVRRGDLTVTVTENGMLESSNNEEIKCLVKGGSTVLWVIETGTFVEPGDELVRLDTSLIEDNITQQQINYERAVANRIIAQSEVDVAQTNIEEYINGTYLEERNTIEKQIFDAEQLVKEAQLAYESAERMASKGMFRTLQLEGEKFSVDSARKDLELKKNQLETLDKYKKKKTVQELQSALEAAKAR
;
A
#
# COMPACT_ATOMS: atom_id res chain seq x y z
N MET A 1 -95.65 -80.40 11.28
CA MET A 1 -96.23 -81.34 10.33
C MET A 1 -95.14 -82.38 10.10
N LEU A 2 -95.35 -83.52 10.76
CA LEU A 2 -95.74 -84.74 10.10
C LEU A 2 -94.65 -85.27 9.22
N ILE A 3 -94.12 -86.38 9.28
CA ILE A 3 -94.54 -87.76 9.68
C ILE A 3 -93.30 -88.59 9.35
N ALA A 4 -92.70 -89.28 10.15
CA ALA A 4 -93.02 -90.71 10.51
C ALA A 4 -92.50 -91.68 9.44
N GLY A 5 -91.89 -92.63 9.87
CA GLY A 5 -91.90 -93.99 9.40
C GLY A 5 -90.51 -94.59 9.25
N LEU A 6 -90.20 -95.36 10.09
CA LEU A 6 -90.50 -96.67 10.58
C LEU A 6 -89.79 -97.79 9.94
N LEU A 7 -89.20 -98.57 10.74
CA LEU A 7 -89.04 -100.06 10.66
C LEU A 7 -87.94 -100.58 9.70
N ALA A 8 -87.19 -101.39 10.09
CA ALA A 8 -87.00 -102.44 11.08
C ALA A 8 -86.25 -103.62 10.40
N VAL A 9 -85.61 -104.28 11.26
CA VAL A 9 -85.39 -105.75 11.29
C VAL A 9 -84.31 -106.29 10.29
N ALA A 10 -83.51 -106.96 10.64
CA ALA A 10 -83.12 -108.01 11.52
C ALA A 10 -81.80 -108.66 11.11
N ALA A 11 -81.13 -108.94 12.06
CA ALA A 11 -80.59 -110.25 12.40
C ALA A 11 -79.60 -110.94 11.45
N GLY A 12 -78.55 -111.25 12.03
CA GLY A 12 -77.90 -112.47 11.64
C GLY A 12 -76.36 -112.46 11.71
N ALA A 13 -75.93 -113.03 12.79
CA ALA A 13 -74.81 -113.94 12.92
C ALA A 13 -73.36 -113.51 12.63
N ILE A 14 -72.62 -113.36 13.64
CA ILE A 14 -71.41 -114.02 14.13
C ILE A 14 -70.63 -114.88 13.13
N PRO A 15 -69.36 -115.08 13.26
CA PRO A 15 -68.13 -114.44 13.72
C PRO A 15 -67.00 -114.58 12.72
N PHE A 16 -65.93 -114.07 13.08
CA PHE A 16 -64.62 -114.74 13.00
C PHE A 16 -63.47 -113.74 12.82
N LEU A 17 -62.69 -113.61 13.76
CA LEU A 17 -61.27 -113.63 13.89
C LEU A 17 -60.43 -113.19 12.66
N SER A 18 -59.74 -112.11 12.83
CA SER A 18 -58.34 -112.00 12.38
C SER A 18 -57.68 -110.78 13.00
N SER A 19 -56.70 -111.02 13.78
CA SER A 19 -55.74 -110.16 14.28
C SER A 19 -54.92 -109.55 13.10
N THR A 20 -54.90 -108.29 13.02
CA THR A 20 -53.91 -107.61 12.22
C THR A 20 -53.38 -106.46 13.07
N ILE A 21 -52.16 -106.61 13.30
CA ILE A 21 -51.10 -105.77 13.77
C ILE A 21 -51.41 -104.32 13.52
N ALA A 22 -51.65 -103.58 14.56
CA ALA A 22 -51.53 -102.15 14.55
C ALA A 22 -50.01 -101.88 14.64
N SER A 23 -49.44 -101.43 13.56
CA SER A 23 -48.21 -100.77 13.61
C SER A 23 -48.42 -99.38 14.19
N ASP A 24 -48.03 -99.31 15.40
CA ASP A 24 -47.85 -98.00 16.04
C ASP A 24 -46.77 -97.29 15.25
N GLU A 25 -47.16 -96.44 14.29
CA GLU A 25 -46.29 -95.36 13.85
C GLU A 25 -46.27 -94.30 14.95
N ASP A 26 -45.33 -94.48 15.86
CA ASP A 26 -44.89 -93.39 16.68
C ASP A 26 -44.43 -92.29 15.80
N GLU A 27 -45.36 -91.46 15.35
CA GLU A 27 -45.04 -90.13 14.88
C GLU A 27 -44.29 -89.44 16.00
N ASN A 28 -42.96 -89.47 15.88
CA ASN A 28 -42.08 -88.80 16.78
C ASN A 28 -42.27 -87.30 16.59
N LEU A 29 -43.43 -86.88 17.06
CA LEU A 29 -43.74 -85.44 17.14
C LEU A 29 -42.79 -84.83 18.15
N MET A 30 -41.79 -84.12 17.62
CA MET A 30 -40.98 -83.33 18.45
C MET A 30 -41.78 -82.22 19.11
N THR A 31 -42.35 -82.59 20.26
CA THR A 31 -43.06 -81.64 21.08
C THR A 31 -42.09 -80.93 22.01
N HIS A 32 -42.17 -79.65 21.97
CA HIS A 32 -41.39 -78.82 22.90
C HIS A 32 -42.31 -78.08 23.86
N THR A 33 -41.95 -78.15 25.12
CA THR A 33 -42.74 -77.48 26.16
C THR A 33 -42.59 -75.98 26.02
N VAL A 34 -43.67 -75.27 25.70
CA VAL A 34 -43.71 -73.82 25.65
C VAL A 34 -43.60 -73.25 27.03
N ARG A 35 -42.56 -72.58 27.31
CA ARG A 35 -42.35 -71.83 28.54
C ARG A 35 -42.52 -70.34 28.27
N ARG A 36 -43.16 -69.63 29.17
CA ARG A 36 -43.13 -68.14 29.10
C ARG A 36 -41.75 -67.67 29.57
N GLY A 37 -41.07 -66.92 28.72
CA GLY A 37 -39.82 -66.33 29.04
C GLY A 37 -39.66 -65.01 28.26
N ASP A 38 -38.71 -64.24 28.66
CA ASP A 38 -38.37 -62.96 27.94
C ASP A 38 -37.77 -63.28 26.58
N LEU A 39 -38.36 -62.71 25.55
CA LEU A 39 -37.83 -62.77 24.16
C LEU A 39 -37.07 -61.52 23.90
N THR A 40 -35.76 -61.62 23.72
CA THR A 40 -34.92 -60.54 23.26
C THR A 40 -34.99 -60.50 21.73
N VAL A 41 -35.63 -59.48 21.21
CA VAL A 41 -35.69 -59.24 19.79
C VAL A 41 -34.52 -58.31 19.45
N THR A 42 -33.49 -58.80 18.76
CA THR A 42 -32.40 -58.02 18.23
C THR A 42 -32.68 -57.73 16.77
N VAL A 43 -32.70 -56.45 16.43
CA VAL A 43 -32.73 -55.96 15.05
C VAL A 43 -31.33 -55.56 14.68
N THR A 44 -30.73 -56.19 13.70
CA THR A 44 -29.40 -55.85 13.18
C THR A 44 -29.60 -55.03 11.88
N GLU A 45 -29.23 -53.77 11.92
CA GLU A 45 -29.23 -52.91 10.75
C GLU A 45 -27.81 -52.45 10.43
N ASN A 46 -27.53 -52.23 9.15
CA ASN A 46 -26.28 -51.68 8.69
C ASN A 46 -26.37 -50.15 8.76
N GLY A 47 -25.54 -49.50 9.58
CA GLY A 47 -25.42 -48.06 9.69
C GLY A 47 -24.00 -47.62 9.43
N MET A 48 -23.82 -46.37 9.01
CA MET A 48 -22.54 -45.71 8.99
C MET A 48 -22.38 -44.84 10.22
N LEU A 49 -21.16 -44.84 10.77
CA LEU A 49 -20.82 -43.96 11.89
C LEU A 49 -20.32 -42.65 11.29
N GLU A 50 -20.95 -41.54 11.60
CA GLU A 50 -20.49 -40.20 11.27
C GLU A 50 -20.08 -39.46 12.56
N SER A 51 -19.09 -38.57 12.42
CA SER A 51 -18.70 -37.70 13.53
C SER A 51 -19.82 -36.72 13.86
N SER A 52 -20.16 -36.63 15.16
CA SER A 52 -21.18 -35.68 15.64
C SER A 52 -20.67 -34.23 15.64
N ASN A 53 -19.35 -34.00 15.55
CA ASN A 53 -18.73 -32.70 15.54
C ASN A 53 -17.56 -32.70 14.54
N ASN A 54 -17.78 -32.11 13.39
CA ASN A 54 -16.76 -31.92 12.36
C ASN A 54 -16.39 -30.45 12.28
N GLU A 55 -15.09 -30.15 12.40
CA GLU A 55 -14.55 -28.83 12.13
C GLU A 55 -13.88 -28.84 10.75
N GLU A 56 -14.42 -28.04 9.82
CA GLU A 56 -13.90 -27.94 8.47
C GLU A 56 -12.86 -26.81 8.39
N ILE A 57 -11.59 -27.15 8.20
CA ILE A 57 -10.51 -26.20 8.04
C ILE A 57 -10.32 -25.89 6.55
N LYS A 58 -10.57 -24.64 6.16
CA LYS A 58 -10.45 -24.17 4.77
C LYS A 58 -9.19 -23.35 4.57
N CYS A 59 -8.54 -23.56 3.44
CA CYS A 59 -7.43 -22.72 3.02
C CYS A 59 -7.95 -21.32 2.68
N LEU A 60 -7.46 -20.29 3.40
CA LEU A 60 -7.81 -18.88 3.20
C LEU A 60 -6.76 -18.14 2.35
N VAL A 61 -5.72 -18.83 1.89
CA VAL A 61 -4.65 -18.24 1.08
C VAL A 61 -5.18 -17.88 -0.32
N LYS A 62 -5.09 -16.60 -0.66
CA LYS A 62 -5.47 -16.12 -2.00
C LYS A 62 -4.46 -16.58 -3.06
N GLY A 63 -4.95 -17.06 -4.18
CA GLY A 63 -4.12 -17.44 -5.32
C GLY A 63 -3.83 -18.95 -5.43
N GLY A 64 -4.24 -19.73 -4.43
CA GLY A 64 -3.95 -21.15 -4.37
C GLY A 64 -2.50 -21.43 -3.92
N SER A 65 -2.29 -22.63 -3.40
CA SER A 65 -0.96 -23.11 -3.02
C SER A 65 -0.93 -24.63 -3.18
N THR A 66 0.25 -25.20 -3.38
CA THR A 66 0.43 -26.65 -3.44
C THR A 66 0.62 -27.17 -2.00
N VAL A 67 -0.05 -28.27 -1.69
CA VAL A 67 0.12 -28.95 -0.41
C VAL A 67 1.41 -29.75 -0.45
N LEU A 68 2.34 -29.44 0.44
CA LEU A 68 3.62 -30.14 0.56
C LEU A 68 3.52 -31.33 1.52
N TRP A 69 2.75 -31.19 2.57
CA TRP A 69 2.60 -32.20 3.60
C TRP A 69 1.26 -32.09 4.28
N VAL A 70 0.69 -33.25 4.63
CA VAL A 70 -0.57 -33.40 5.41
C VAL A 70 -0.33 -34.42 6.50
N ILE A 71 -0.86 -34.23 7.66
CA ILE A 71 -0.83 -35.18 8.77
C ILE A 71 -1.52 -36.49 8.39
N GLU A 72 -1.05 -37.60 8.91
CA GLU A 72 -1.63 -38.92 8.63
C GLU A 72 -3.05 -39.05 9.22
N THR A 73 -3.94 -39.69 8.43
CA THR A 73 -5.32 -39.90 8.86
C THR A 73 -5.39 -40.76 10.10
N GLY A 74 -6.19 -40.35 11.08
CA GLY A 74 -6.36 -41.06 12.35
C GLY A 74 -5.40 -40.65 13.47
N THR A 75 -4.54 -39.65 13.24
CA THR A 75 -3.66 -39.09 14.26
C THR A 75 -4.46 -38.20 15.21
N PHE A 76 -4.20 -38.34 16.53
CA PHE A 76 -4.70 -37.37 17.50
C PHE A 76 -3.93 -36.07 17.42
N VAL A 77 -4.66 -34.97 17.40
CA VAL A 77 -4.08 -33.61 17.28
C VAL A 77 -4.54 -32.73 18.44
N GLU A 78 -3.66 -31.85 18.87
CA GLU A 78 -3.91 -30.85 19.90
C GLU A 78 -3.96 -29.45 19.28
N PRO A 79 -4.60 -28.47 19.94
CA PRO A 79 -4.58 -27.08 19.48
C PRO A 79 -3.15 -26.55 19.38
N GLY A 80 -2.72 -26.23 18.17
CA GLY A 80 -1.37 -25.74 17.85
C GLY A 80 -0.55 -26.71 16.98
N ASP A 81 -1.02 -27.96 16.78
CA ASP A 81 -0.34 -28.90 15.91
C ASP A 81 -0.43 -28.53 14.44
N GLU A 82 0.65 -28.77 13.70
CA GLU A 82 0.68 -28.56 12.26
C GLU A 82 -0.08 -29.67 11.54
N LEU A 83 -1.18 -29.32 10.88
CA LEU A 83 -2.03 -30.26 10.17
C LEU A 83 -1.68 -30.36 8.68
N VAL A 84 -1.31 -29.22 8.08
CA VAL A 84 -1.03 -29.09 6.64
C VAL A 84 0.09 -28.08 6.43
N ARG A 85 1.04 -28.43 5.58
CA ARG A 85 2.08 -27.50 5.12
C ARG A 85 1.87 -27.20 3.65
N LEU A 86 1.75 -25.90 3.37
CA LEU A 86 1.59 -25.39 2.02
C LEU A 86 2.92 -24.89 1.45
N ASP A 87 3.04 -24.90 0.14
CA ASP A 87 4.18 -24.29 -0.55
C ASP A 87 4.10 -22.77 -0.44
N THR A 88 5.10 -22.15 0.16
CA THR A 88 5.19 -20.71 0.40
C THR A 88 6.02 -19.98 -0.65
N SER A 89 6.69 -20.69 -1.56
CA SER A 89 7.67 -20.11 -2.49
C SER A 89 7.11 -18.95 -3.29
N LEU A 90 5.91 -19.09 -3.85
CA LEU A 90 5.26 -18.02 -4.61
C LEU A 90 4.95 -16.78 -3.74
N ILE A 91 4.59 -17.01 -2.49
CA ILE A 91 4.28 -15.92 -1.53
C ILE A 91 5.56 -15.22 -1.13
N GLU A 92 6.64 -15.96 -0.86
CA GLU A 92 7.95 -15.43 -0.51
C GLU A 92 8.54 -14.60 -1.66
N ASP A 93 8.42 -15.08 -2.89
CA ASP A 93 8.81 -14.31 -4.09
C ASP A 93 8.01 -13.01 -4.22
N ASN A 94 6.70 -13.08 -4.01
CA ASN A 94 5.84 -11.88 -4.03
C ASN A 94 6.20 -10.91 -2.91
N ILE A 95 6.47 -11.38 -1.69
CA ILE A 95 6.91 -10.55 -0.57
C ILE A 95 8.24 -9.87 -0.93
N THR A 96 9.21 -10.63 -1.44
CA THR A 96 10.51 -10.11 -1.87
C THR A 96 10.35 -9.04 -2.95
N GLN A 97 9.51 -9.29 -3.96
CA GLN A 97 9.24 -8.31 -5.01
C GLN A 97 8.56 -7.05 -4.47
N GLN A 98 7.60 -7.20 -3.55
CA GLN A 98 6.96 -6.04 -2.89
C GLN A 98 7.95 -5.28 -1.99
N GLN A 99 8.86 -5.97 -1.31
CA GLN A 99 9.91 -5.33 -0.53
C GLN A 99 10.83 -4.48 -1.41
N ILE A 100 11.26 -5.02 -2.56
CA ILE A 100 12.06 -4.26 -3.54
C ILE A 100 11.29 -3.02 -4.03
N ASN A 101 10.00 -3.17 -4.35
CA ASN A 101 9.17 -2.05 -4.80
C ASN A 101 9.00 -0.99 -3.70
N TYR A 102 8.82 -1.42 -2.46
CA TYR A 102 8.75 -0.54 -1.30
C TYR A 102 10.06 0.25 -1.10
N GLU A 103 11.21 -0.44 -1.12
CA GLU A 103 12.50 0.22 -0.97
C GLU A 103 12.79 1.23 -2.09
N ARG A 104 12.39 0.90 -3.33
CA ARG A 104 12.46 1.85 -4.45
C ARG A 104 11.57 3.07 -4.24
N ALA A 105 10.34 2.86 -3.76
CA ALA A 105 9.43 3.97 -3.46
C ALA A 105 9.96 4.87 -2.33
N VAL A 106 10.56 4.28 -1.29
CA VAL A 106 11.23 5.00 -0.21
C VAL A 106 12.41 5.82 -0.75
N ALA A 107 13.26 5.21 -1.57
CA ALA A 107 14.39 5.91 -2.20
C ALA A 107 13.92 7.08 -3.07
N ASN A 108 12.91 6.87 -3.91
CA ASN A 108 12.33 7.94 -4.75
C ASN A 108 11.76 9.08 -3.90
N ARG A 109 11.07 8.76 -2.80
CA ARG A 109 10.57 9.79 -1.87
C ARG A 109 11.70 10.61 -1.26
N ILE A 110 12.80 9.96 -0.85
CA ILE A 110 13.97 10.65 -0.27
C ILE A 110 14.59 11.59 -1.31
N ILE A 111 14.73 11.12 -2.56
CA ILE A 111 15.26 11.95 -3.65
C ILE A 111 14.35 13.15 -3.91
N ALA A 112 13.04 12.95 -4.03
CA ALA A 112 12.10 14.04 -4.25
C ALA A 112 12.09 15.05 -3.09
N GLN A 113 12.16 14.58 -1.85
CA GLN A 113 12.29 15.46 -0.68
C GLN A 113 13.58 16.28 -0.74
N SER A 114 14.70 15.64 -1.10
CA SER A 114 15.99 16.34 -1.25
C SER A 114 15.95 17.40 -2.37
N GLU A 115 15.26 17.13 -3.48
CA GLU A 115 15.06 18.12 -4.56
C GLU A 115 14.28 19.35 -4.06
N VAL A 116 13.26 19.15 -3.23
CA VAL A 116 12.49 20.25 -2.60
C VAL A 116 13.39 21.06 -1.66
N ASP A 117 14.16 20.39 -0.80
CA ASP A 117 15.04 21.05 0.18
C ASP A 117 16.13 21.86 -0.53
N VAL A 118 16.73 21.33 -1.60
CA VAL A 118 17.70 22.04 -2.45
C VAL A 118 17.05 23.25 -3.12
N ALA A 119 15.86 23.11 -3.70
CA ALA A 119 15.16 24.21 -4.34
C ALA A 119 14.83 25.34 -3.34
N GLN A 120 14.47 25.00 -2.11
CA GLN A 120 14.24 25.96 -1.05
C GLN A 120 15.52 26.67 -0.62
N THR A 121 16.61 25.92 -0.44
CA THR A 121 17.92 26.46 -0.11
C THR A 121 18.43 27.44 -1.18
N ASN A 122 18.20 27.14 -2.46
CA ASN A 122 18.58 28.02 -3.57
C ASN A 122 17.84 29.38 -3.50
N ILE A 123 16.57 29.40 -3.08
CA ILE A 123 15.83 30.65 -2.87
C ILE A 123 16.46 31.45 -1.73
N GLU A 124 16.76 30.79 -0.62
CA GLU A 124 17.38 31.44 0.55
C GLU A 124 18.77 31.97 0.26
N GLU A 125 19.60 31.19 -0.45
CA GLU A 125 20.93 31.60 -0.88
C GLU A 125 20.86 32.80 -1.80
N TYR A 126 19.95 32.81 -2.78
CA TYR A 126 19.81 33.96 -3.66
C TYR A 126 19.40 35.23 -2.91
N ILE A 127 18.39 35.13 -2.02
CA ILE A 127 17.84 36.30 -1.32
C ILE A 127 18.86 36.85 -0.30
N ASN A 128 19.48 35.96 0.48
CA ASN A 128 20.34 36.33 1.60
C ASN A 128 21.85 36.40 1.23
N GLY A 129 22.24 35.81 0.11
CA GLY A 129 23.58 35.76 -0.38
C GLY A 129 23.75 36.60 -1.63
N THR A 130 23.55 35.97 -2.81
CA THR A 130 23.90 36.51 -4.14
C THR A 130 23.27 37.87 -4.41
N TYR A 131 21.99 38.08 -4.12
CA TYR A 131 21.32 39.37 -4.33
C TYR A 131 21.93 40.46 -3.44
N LEU A 132 22.20 40.20 -2.17
CA LEU A 132 22.80 41.19 -1.28
C LEU A 132 24.23 41.52 -1.65
N GLU A 133 25.02 40.55 -2.12
CA GLU A 133 26.39 40.77 -2.61
C GLU A 133 26.37 41.65 -3.86
N GLU A 134 25.53 41.33 -4.87
CA GLU A 134 25.37 42.15 -6.05
C GLU A 134 24.95 43.59 -5.71
N ARG A 135 23.96 43.73 -4.82
CA ARG A 135 23.46 45.02 -4.38
C ARG A 135 24.53 45.85 -3.68
N ASN A 136 25.23 45.25 -2.72
CA ASN A 136 26.31 45.92 -2.00
C ASN A 136 27.45 46.35 -2.94
N THR A 137 27.74 45.52 -3.96
CA THR A 137 28.72 45.84 -4.96
C THR A 137 28.31 47.07 -5.80
N ILE A 138 27.05 47.14 -6.22
CA ILE A 138 26.56 48.32 -6.97
C ILE A 138 26.46 49.55 -6.05
N GLU A 139 26.03 49.41 -4.80
CA GLU A 139 26.01 50.50 -3.83
C GLU A 139 27.40 51.09 -3.58
N LYS A 140 28.42 50.23 -3.49
CA LYS A 140 29.81 50.69 -3.44
C LYS A 140 30.22 51.45 -4.71
N GLN A 141 29.85 50.94 -5.90
CA GLN A 141 30.14 51.64 -7.19
C GLN A 141 29.41 52.98 -7.25
N ILE A 142 28.19 53.10 -6.71
CA ILE A 142 27.47 54.37 -6.59
C ILE A 142 28.24 55.34 -5.70
N PHE A 143 28.70 54.88 -4.53
CA PHE A 143 29.49 55.67 -3.62
C PHE A 143 30.78 56.18 -4.26
N ASP A 144 31.53 55.29 -4.97
CA ASP A 144 32.74 55.65 -5.68
C ASP A 144 32.45 56.70 -6.79
N ALA A 145 31.36 56.50 -7.56
CA ALA A 145 30.92 57.46 -8.57
C ALA A 145 30.48 58.83 -7.99
N GLU A 146 29.82 58.81 -6.82
CA GLU A 146 29.48 60.06 -6.11
C GLU A 146 30.72 60.84 -5.67
N GLN A 147 31.80 60.17 -5.21
CA GLN A 147 33.08 60.80 -4.92
C GLN A 147 33.69 61.41 -6.18
N LEU A 148 33.69 60.69 -7.31
CA LEU A 148 34.21 61.21 -8.59
C LEU A 148 33.45 62.46 -9.07
N VAL A 149 32.12 62.47 -8.93
CA VAL A 149 31.31 63.67 -9.24
C VAL A 149 31.73 64.85 -8.39
N LYS A 150 31.92 64.60 -7.06
CA LYS A 150 32.32 65.63 -6.13
C LYS A 150 33.74 66.19 -6.44
N GLU A 151 34.69 65.30 -6.74
CA GLU A 151 36.04 65.68 -7.15
C GLU A 151 36.04 66.51 -8.45
N ALA A 152 35.34 66.05 -9.51
CA ALA A 152 35.18 66.74 -10.75
C ALA A 152 34.53 68.13 -10.57
N GLN A 153 33.50 68.20 -9.66
CA GLN A 153 32.83 69.45 -9.40
C GLN A 153 33.72 70.45 -8.67
N LEU A 154 34.54 70.02 -7.71
CA LEU A 154 35.53 70.88 -7.05
C LEU A 154 36.60 71.35 -7.98
N ALA A 155 37.07 70.48 -8.91
CA ALA A 155 38.02 70.85 -9.94
C ALA A 155 37.44 71.93 -10.89
N TYR A 156 36.22 71.73 -11.37
CA TYR A 156 35.48 72.69 -12.18
C TYR A 156 35.31 74.03 -11.46
N GLU A 157 34.85 74.07 -10.24
CA GLU A 157 34.69 75.27 -9.42
C GLU A 157 36.07 76.03 -9.24
N SER A 158 37.13 75.24 -9.04
CA SER A 158 38.49 75.81 -8.95
C SER A 158 38.96 76.45 -10.28
N ALA A 159 38.72 75.74 -11.40
CA ALA A 159 39.02 76.20 -12.77
C ALA A 159 38.21 77.47 -13.09
N GLU A 160 36.92 77.51 -12.71
CA GLU A 160 36.03 78.68 -12.90
C GLU A 160 36.58 79.93 -12.13
N ARG A 161 36.98 79.72 -10.85
CA ARG A 161 37.65 80.81 -10.11
C ARG A 161 38.97 81.32 -10.72
N MET A 162 39.76 80.42 -11.30
CA MET A 162 41.01 80.77 -12.02
C MET A 162 40.74 81.45 -13.36
N ALA A 163 39.71 80.99 -14.11
CA ALA A 163 39.29 81.57 -15.38
C ALA A 163 38.80 83.02 -15.15
N SER A 164 38.02 83.28 -14.08
CA SER A 164 37.59 84.67 -13.73
C SER A 164 38.71 85.61 -13.44
N LYS A 165 39.90 85.12 -13.02
CA LYS A 165 41.12 85.86 -12.80
C LYS A 165 42.04 85.94 -14.07
N GLY A 166 41.56 85.38 -15.19
CA GLY A 166 42.33 85.39 -16.46
C GLY A 166 43.50 84.38 -16.48
N MET A 167 43.58 83.44 -15.51
CA MET A 167 44.65 82.46 -15.37
C MET A 167 44.34 81.09 -15.99
N PHE A 168 43.14 80.93 -16.62
CA PHE A 168 42.70 79.64 -17.18
C PHE A 168 42.06 79.82 -18.54
N ARG A 169 42.38 78.97 -19.50
CA ARG A 169 41.83 79.05 -20.84
C ARG A 169 40.42 78.54 -20.93
N THR A 170 39.53 79.13 -21.71
CA THR A 170 38.17 78.77 -21.93
C THR A 170 37.97 77.27 -22.30
N LEU A 171 38.86 76.75 -23.18
CA LEU A 171 38.87 75.39 -23.63
C LEU A 171 39.14 74.40 -22.49
N GLN A 172 40.01 74.80 -21.53
CA GLN A 172 40.28 73.97 -20.34
C GLN A 172 39.12 73.96 -19.39
N LEU A 173 38.38 75.07 -19.25
CA LEU A 173 37.16 75.14 -18.42
C LEU A 173 36.02 74.26 -19.00
N GLU A 174 35.89 74.23 -20.34
CA GLU A 174 34.99 73.34 -21.03
C GLU A 174 35.32 71.83 -20.79
N GLY A 175 36.62 71.51 -20.76
CA GLY A 175 37.10 70.16 -20.43
C GLY A 175 36.71 69.73 -19.02
N GLU A 176 36.88 70.63 -18.03
CA GLU A 176 36.45 70.32 -16.65
C GLU A 176 34.91 70.16 -16.54
N LYS A 177 34.17 71.01 -17.24
CA LYS A 177 32.68 70.85 -17.29
C LYS A 177 32.30 69.53 -17.90
N PHE A 178 32.94 69.09 -18.99
CA PHE A 178 32.72 67.81 -19.63
C PHE A 178 33.02 66.65 -18.62
N SER A 179 34.09 66.76 -17.84
CA SER A 179 34.45 65.82 -16.79
C SER A 179 33.31 65.66 -15.73
N VAL A 180 32.74 66.77 -15.26
CA VAL A 180 31.59 66.76 -14.36
C VAL A 180 30.37 66.06 -14.99
N ASP A 181 30.05 66.40 -16.24
CA ASP A 181 28.93 65.83 -16.96
C ASP A 181 29.09 64.32 -17.22
N SER A 182 30.34 63.90 -17.52
CA SER A 182 30.70 62.49 -17.68
C SER A 182 30.54 61.71 -16.36
N ALA A 183 31.09 62.27 -15.26
CA ALA A 183 30.98 61.67 -13.95
C ALA A 183 29.50 61.56 -13.46
N ARG A 184 28.67 62.57 -13.74
CA ARG A 184 27.24 62.54 -13.43
C ARG A 184 26.51 61.45 -14.21
N LYS A 185 26.83 61.30 -15.51
CA LYS A 185 26.23 60.23 -16.31
C LYS A 185 26.62 58.84 -15.82
N ASP A 186 27.86 58.64 -15.40
CA ASP A 186 28.30 57.35 -14.82
C ASP A 186 27.56 57.06 -13.51
N LEU A 187 27.41 58.05 -12.63
CA LEU A 187 26.58 57.92 -11.42
C LEU A 187 25.14 57.55 -11.74
N GLU A 188 24.52 58.20 -12.72
CA GLU A 188 23.17 57.89 -13.16
C GLU A 188 23.06 56.44 -13.68
N LEU A 189 24.04 56.00 -14.47
CA LEU A 189 24.11 54.61 -14.95
C LEU A 189 24.17 53.62 -13.80
N LYS A 190 25.00 53.87 -12.77
CA LYS A 190 25.06 52.98 -11.59
C LYS A 190 23.77 52.96 -10.81
N LYS A 191 23.09 54.10 -10.62
CA LYS A 191 21.77 54.18 -10.00
C LYS A 191 20.70 53.39 -10.77
N ASN A 192 20.72 53.48 -12.11
CA ASN A 192 19.84 52.72 -12.98
C ASN A 192 20.13 51.22 -12.90
N GLN A 193 21.38 50.79 -12.74
CA GLN A 193 21.75 49.39 -12.53
C GLN A 193 21.18 48.86 -11.21
N LEU A 194 21.26 49.63 -10.11
CA LEU A 194 20.66 49.26 -8.83
C LEU A 194 19.13 49.12 -8.95
N GLU A 195 18.48 50.08 -9.59
CA GLU A 195 17.04 50.04 -9.81
C GLU A 195 16.62 48.80 -10.64
N THR A 196 17.39 48.49 -11.66
CA THR A 196 17.16 47.31 -12.51
C THR A 196 17.31 46.01 -11.70
N LEU A 197 18.34 45.95 -10.84
CA LEU A 197 18.54 44.81 -9.94
C LEU A 197 17.36 44.64 -9.02
N ASP A 198 16.94 45.69 -8.32
CA ASP A 198 15.90 45.63 -7.29
C ASP A 198 14.50 45.40 -7.87
N LYS A 199 14.14 46.11 -8.96
CA LYS A 199 12.78 46.03 -9.52
C LYS A 199 12.56 44.82 -10.42
N TYR A 200 13.57 44.43 -11.21
CA TYR A 200 13.38 43.44 -12.26
C TYR A 200 14.15 42.16 -12.04
N LYS A 201 15.48 42.23 -11.85
CA LYS A 201 16.34 41.04 -11.78
C LYS A 201 15.99 40.20 -10.57
N LYS A 202 15.89 40.82 -9.39
CA LYS A 202 15.47 40.13 -8.15
C LYS A 202 14.12 39.41 -8.33
N LYS A 203 13.12 40.13 -8.81
CA LYS A 203 11.77 39.58 -8.98
C LYS A 203 11.75 38.42 -9.95
N LYS A 204 12.43 38.56 -11.09
CA LYS A 204 12.52 37.51 -12.11
C LYS A 204 13.17 36.25 -11.54
N THR A 205 14.34 36.37 -10.92
CA THR A 205 15.10 35.22 -10.40
C THR A 205 14.35 34.55 -9.28
N VAL A 206 13.72 35.30 -8.34
CA VAL A 206 12.90 34.72 -7.27
C VAL A 206 11.71 33.95 -7.85
N GLN A 207 11.06 34.49 -8.88
CA GLN A 207 9.95 33.80 -9.55
C GLN A 207 10.39 32.52 -10.26
N GLU A 208 11.55 32.52 -10.91
CA GLU A 208 12.13 31.32 -11.53
C GLU A 208 12.43 30.24 -10.49
N LEU A 209 13.07 30.62 -9.37
CA LEU A 209 13.37 29.69 -8.27
C LEU A 209 12.10 29.17 -7.57
N GLN A 210 11.09 30.02 -7.40
CA GLN A 210 9.79 29.59 -6.86
C GLN A 210 9.10 28.60 -7.79
N SER A 211 9.14 28.83 -9.10
CA SER A 211 8.59 27.88 -10.08
C SER A 211 9.33 26.53 -10.04
N ALA A 212 10.66 26.55 -9.85
CA ALA A 212 11.44 25.32 -9.67
C ALA A 212 11.06 24.57 -8.38
N LEU A 213 10.82 25.30 -7.27
CA LEU A 213 10.34 24.72 -6.01
C LEU A 213 8.96 24.07 -6.17
N GLU A 214 8.02 24.76 -6.83
CA GLU A 214 6.69 24.18 -7.08
C GLU A 214 6.75 22.95 -8.00
N ALA A 215 7.63 22.95 -9.00
CA ALA A 215 7.88 21.78 -9.85
C ALA A 215 8.47 20.60 -9.05
N ALA A 216 9.38 20.87 -8.11
CA ALA A 216 9.94 19.84 -7.21
C ALA A 216 8.89 19.26 -6.26
N LYS A 217 7.97 20.09 -5.74
CA LYS A 217 6.86 19.64 -4.90
C LYS A 217 5.80 18.82 -5.64
N ALA A 218 5.69 18.99 -6.95
CA ALA A 218 4.70 18.28 -7.77
C ALA A 218 5.16 16.91 -8.26
N ARG A 219 6.41 16.51 -7.99
CA ARG A 219 6.97 15.18 -8.29
C ARG A 219 6.78 14.21 -7.16
#